data_726ea581c16721de7c56a8874c16bcbd
#
_entry.id   726ea581c16721de7c56a8874c16bcbd
#
_cell.length_a   1.000
_cell.length_b   1.000
_cell.length_c   1.000
_cell.angle_alpha   90.00
_cell.angle_beta   90.00
_cell.angle_gamma   90.00
#
_symmetry.space_group_name_H-M   'P 1'
#
loop_
_entity.id
_entity.type
_entity.pdbx_description
1 polymer ?
#
loop_
_entity_poly.entity_id
_entity_poly.type
_entity_poly.pdbx_seq_one_letter_code
_entity_poly.pdbx_strand_id
1 'polypeptide(L)'
;MLTIGEVTELTGIAAPTLRYYEKEGLLPHVKRNENGKRLYDEGDLSWIQFVTALRATGMPIAKIQKYVYLYKEVESTIPERKMMMLHHKKEIEKSIRDLYFNLDKINYKLALYDVIESQIERTNIKF
;
A
#
# COMPACT_ATOMS: atom_id res chain seq x y z
N MET A 1 -17.77 8.49 -15.71
CA MET A 1 -17.70 8.74 -14.27
C MET A 1 -18.22 7.54 -13.50
N LEU A 2 -17.52 7.15 -12.44
CA LEU A 2 -17.86 5.98 -11.65
C LEU A 2 -18.45 6.39 -10.30
N THR A 3 -19.41 5.59 -9.81
CA THR A 3 -19.94 5.75 -8.45
C THR A 3 -18.96 5.13 -7.45
N ILE A 4 -19.13 5.44 -6.17
CA ILE A 4 -18.32 4.84 -5.10
C ILE A 4 -18.45 3.31 -5.09
N GLY A 5 -19.65 2.77 -5.35
CA GLY A 5 -19.86 1.33 -5.44
C GLY A 5 -19.08 0.68 -6.58
N GLU A 6 -19.08 1.33 -7.74
CA GLU A 6 -18.32 0.85 -8.90
C GLU A 6 -16.81 0.87 -8.64
N VAL A 7 -16.30 1.91 -7.97
CA VAL A 7 -14.88 2.00 -7.60
C VAL A 7 -14.53 0.89 -6.61
N THR A 8 -15.40 0.61 -5.64
CA THR A 8 -15.20 -0.49 -4.69
C THR A 8 -15.11 -1.83 -5.40
N GLU A 9 -15.98 -2.09 -6.37
CA GLU A 9 -15.93 -3.32 -7.16
C GLU A 9 -14.64 -3.46 -7.96
N LEU A 10 -14.19 -2.36 -8.59
CA LEU A 10 -12.99 -2.38 -9.43
C LEU A 10 -11.68 -2.49 -8.64
N THR A 11 -11.62 -1.87 -7.46
CA THR A 11 -10.37 -1.75 -6.69
C THR A 11 -10.30 -2.68 -5.49
N GLY A 12 -11.42 -3.20 -5.03
CA GLY A 12 -11.50 -3.95 -3.78
C GLY A 12 -11.41 -3.07 -2.53
N ILE A 13 -11.35 -1.76 -2.69
CA ILE A 13 -11.25 -0.82 -1.56
C ILE A 13 -12.66 -0.52 -1.06
N ALA A 14 -12.88 -0.70 0.24
CA ALA A 14 -14.20 -0.51 0.84
C ALA A 14 -14.65 0.95 0.76
N ALA A 15 -15.96 1.15 0.58
CA ALA A 15 -16.53 2.49 0.50
C ALA A 15 -16.22 3.38 1.72
N PRO A 16 -16.26 2.86 2.97
CA PRO A 16 -15.85 3.66 4.12
C PRO A 16 -14.41 4.15 4.05
N THR A 17 -13.50 3.35 3.47
CA THR A 17 -12.09 3.74 3.28
C THR A 17 -11.98 4.89 2.28
N LEU A 18 -12.75 4.84 1.19
CA LEU A 18 -12.77 5.91 0.19
C LEU A 18 -13.30 7.22 0.79
N ARG A 19 -14.35 7.16 1.60
CA ARG A 19 -14.88 8.32 2.31
C ARG A 19 -13.87 8.89 3.29
N TYR A 20 -13.14 8.02 3.99
CA TYR A 20 -12.07 8.40 4.91
C TYR A 20 -10.95 9.12 4.17
N TYR A 21 -10.53 8.61 3.01
CA TYR A 21 -9.50 9.26 2.20
C TYR A 21 -9.93 10.67 1.79
N GLU A 22 -11.18 10.84 1.36
CA GLU A 22 -11.70 12.16 1.01
C GLU A 22 -11.71 13.09 2.22
N LYS A 23 -12.22 12.61 3.34
CA LYS A 23 -12.31 13.38 4.59
C LYS A 23 -10.94 13.86 5.07
N GLU A 24 -9.93 13.00 4.97
CA GLU A 24 -8.57 13.32 5.42
C GLU A 24 -7.77 14.13 4.39
N GLY A 25 -8.37 14.48 3.25
CA GLY A 25 -7.70 15.28 2.24
C GLY A 25 -6.64 14.51 1.45
N LEU A 26 -6.80 13.20 1.31
CA LEU A 26 -5.86 12.35 0.58
C LEU A 26 -6.18 12.25 -0.91
N LEU A 27 -7.35 12.72 -1.32
CA LEU A 27 -7.77 12.76 -2.71
C LEU A 27 -7.86 14.21 -3.17
N PRO A 28 -7.15 14.60 -4.24
CA PRO A 28 -7.09 16.01 -4.64
C PRO A 28 -8.41 16.56 -5.17
N HIS A 29 -9.20 15.73 -5.84
CA HIS A 29 -10.46 16.15 -6.46
C HIS A 29 -11.50 15.04 -6.39
N VAL A 30 -12.56 15.26 -5.63
CA VAL A 30 -13.73 14.39 -5.67
C VAL A 30 -14.91 15.21 -6.19
N LYS A 31 -15.46 14.77 -7.31
CA LYS A 31 -16.61 15.43 -7.92
C LYS A 31 -17.90 14.87 -7.34
N ARG A 32 -18.95 15.66 -7.39
CA ARG A 32 -20.28 15.23 -6.93
C ARG A 32 -21.31 15.54 -8.02
N ASN A 33 -22.32 14.69 -8.14
CA ASN A 33 -23.43 14.94 -9.05
C ASN A 33 -24.44 15.90 -8.40
N GLU A 34 -25.54 16.17 -9.10
CA GLU A 34 -26.61 17.06 -8.63
C GLU A 34 -27.22 16.62 -7.30
N ASN A 35 -27.22 15.33 -7.04
CA ASN A 35 -27.76 14.76 -5.79
C ASN A 35 -26.73 14.69 -4.65
N GLY A 36 -25.55 15.28 -4.85
CA GLY A 36 -24.49 15.27 -3.85
C GLY A 36 -23.70 13.96 -3.76
N LYS A 37 -23.94 13.02 -4.67
CA LYS A 37 -23.22 11.74 -4.67
C LYS A 37 -21.84 11.90 -5.33
N ARG A 38 -20.84 11.22 -4.76
CA ARG A 38 -19.48 11.24 -5.26
C ARG A 38 -19.36 10.57 -6.61
N LEU A 39 -18.56 11.18 -7.51
CA LEU A 39 -18.25 10.64 -8.83
C LEU A 39 -16.73 10.63 -9.01
N TYR A 40 -16.23 9.56 -9.59
CA TYR A 40 -14.79 9.33 -9.77
C TYR A 40 -14.47 9.11 -11.25
N ASP A 41 -13.40 9.73 -11.75
CA ASP A 41 -12.86 9.48 -13.09
C ASP A 41 -11.65 8.52 -13.01
N GLU A 42 -11.06 8.23 -14.17
CA GLU A 42 -9.89 7.34 -14.23
C GLU A 42 -8.68 7.90 -13.48
N GLY A 43 -8.51 9.21 -13.52
CA GLY A 43 -7.45 9.88 -12.76
C GLY A 43 -7.62 9.70 -11.27
N ASP A 44 -8.85 9.81 -10.79
CA ASP A 44 -9.19 9.56 -9.39
C ASP A 44 -8.89 8.11 -9.00
N LEU A 45 -9.21 7.16 -9.90
CA LEU A 45 -8.93 5.74 -9.66
C LEU A 45 -7.44 5.49 -9.46
N SER A 46 -6.62 6.03 -10.36
CA SER A 46 -5.15 5.91 -10.26
C SER A 46 -4.63 6.53 -8.97
N TRP A 47 -5.18 7.68 -8.60
CA TRP A 47 -4.79 8.36 -7.35
C TRP A 47 -5.16 7.54 -6.11
N ILE A 48 -6.36 6.97 -6.09
CA ILE A 48 -6.83 6.12 -5.00
C ILE A 48 -5.90 4.91 -4.84
N GLN A 49 -5.54 4.25 -5.94
CA GLN A 49 -4.61 3.12 -5.92
C GLN A 49 -3.24 3.51 -5.40
N PHE A 50 -2.75 4.69 -5.79
CA PHE A 50 -1.48 5.23 -5.32
C PHE A 50 -1.49 5.51 -3.82
N VAL A 51 -2.52 6.20 -3.33
CA VAL A 51 -2.70 6.48 -1.89
C VAL A 51 -2.78 5.18 -1.10
N THR A 52 -3.51 4.20 -1.62
CA THR A 52 -3.63 2.88 -0.98
C THR A 52 -2.26 2.21 -0.85
N ALA A 53 -1.43 2.29 -1.90
CA ALA A 53 -0.06 1.75 -1.86
C ALA A 53 0.82 2.48 -0.85
N LEU A 54 0.72 3.81 -0.77
CA LEU A 54 1.46 4.60 0.22
C LEU A 54 1.08 4.21 1.64
N ARG A 55 -0.22 4.05 1.91
CA ARG A 55 -0.72 3.63 3.23
C ARG A 55 -0.28 2.21 3.57
N ALA A 56 -0.40 1.30 2.62
CA ALA A 56 0.00 -0.10 2.82
C ALA A 56 1.49 -0.26 3.11
N THR A 57 2.31 0.67 2.65
CA THR A 57 3.76 0.64 2.84
C THR A 57 4.24 1.60 3.93
N GLY A 58 3.32 2.10 4.77
CA GLY A 58 3.65 2.78 6.00
C GLY A 58 3.83 4.29 5.93
N MET A 59 3.46 4.95 4.81
CA MET A 59 3.53 6.41 4.78
C MET A 59 2.47 7.00 5.72
N PRO A 60 2.86 7.85 6.68
CA PRO A 60 1.89 8.48 7.58
C PRO A 60 0.90 9.38 6.83
N ILE A 61 -0.33 9.45 7.32
CA ILE A 61 -1.38 10.29 6.71
C ILE A 61 -0.91 11.74 6.56
N ALA A 62 -0.24 12.29 7.56
CA ALA A 62 0.26 13.67 7.50
C ALA A 62 1.20 13.91 6.31
N LYS A 63 2.03 12.93 5.97
CA LYS A 63 2.93 13.03 4.81
C LYS A 63 2.16 12.94 3.50
N ILE A 64 1.14 12.09 3.43
CA ILE A 64 0.29 11.99 2.24
C ILE A 64 -0.47 13.30 2.04
N GLN A 65 -1.01 13.88 3.11
CA GLN A 65 -1.67 15.19 3.06
C GLN A 65 -0.74 16.27 2.52
N LYS A 66 0.50 16.29 2.97
CA LYS A 66 1.52 17.22 2.46
C LYS A 66 1.77 17.01 0.97
N TYR A 67 1.87 15.76 0.54
CA TYR A 67 2.07 15.43 -0.87
C TYR A 67 0.89 15.93 -1.73
N VAL A 68 -0.35 15.71 -1.28
CA VAL A 68 -1.55 16.20 -1.96
C VAL A 68 -1.56 17.72 -2.03
N TYR A 69 -1.21 18.39 -0.94
CA TYR A 69 -1.11 19.85 -0.88
C TYR A 69 -0.13 20.38 -1.94
N LEU A 70 1.06 19.77 -2.01
CA LEU A 70 2.08 20.16 -2.99
C LEU A 70 1.63 19.88 -4.42
N TYR A 71 0.92 18.78 -4.63
CA TYR A 71 0.38 18.44 -5.95
C TYR A 71 -0.59 19.51 -6.46
N LYS A 72 -1.40 20.07 -5.56
CA LYS A 72 -2.35 21.12 -5.92
C LYS A 72 -1.68 22.47 -6.21
N GLU A 73 -0.48 22.67 -5.71
CA GLU A 73 0.22 23.97 -5.80
C GLU A 73 0.81 24.27 -7.16
N VAL A 74 1.16 23.37 -7.97
CA VAL A 74 1.63 23.52 -9.35
C VAL A 74 2.90 22.73 -9.65
N GLU A 75 3.37 22.83 -10.89
CA GLU A 75 4.56 22.16 -11.43
C GLU A 75 5.83 22.50 -10.66
N SER A 76 5.92 23.69 -10.05
CA SER A 76 7.09 24.12 -9.26
C SER A 76 7.39 23.20 -8.08
N THR A 77 6.43 22.39 -7.64
CA THR A 77 6.62 21.47 -6.51
C THR A 77 7.07 20.06 -6.92
N ILE A 78 7.25 19.80 -8.22
CA ILE A 78 7.67 18.48 -8.70
C ILE A 78 8.97 18.00 -8.05
N PRO A 79 10.03 18.81 -7.94
CA PRO A 79 11.26 18.36 -7.27
C PRO A 79 11.03 17.92 -5.83
N GLU A 80 10.24 18.66 -5.08
CA GLU A 80 9.93 18.33 -3.69
C GLU A 80 9.10 17.05 -3.59
N ARG A 81 8.07 16.92 -4.44
CA ARG A 81 7.24 15.71 -4.49
C ARG A 81 8.06 14.47 -4.87
N LYS A 82 8.98 14.63 -5.82
CA LYS A 82 9.89 13.57 -6.23
C LYS A 82 10.78 13.12 -5.07
N MET A 83 11.29 14.06 -4.29
CA MET A 83 12.12 13.74 -3.12
C MET A 83 11.34 12.96 -2.06
N MET A 84 10.07 13.30 -1.85
CA MET A 84 9.20 12.55 -0.93
C MET A 84 9.06 11.10 -1.38
N MET A 85 8.86 10.88 -2.67
CA MET A 85 8.72 9.52 -3.22
C MET A 85 10.06 8.75 -3.19
N LEU A 86 11.18 9.40 -3.46
CA LEU A 86 12.50 8.78 -3.35
C LEU A 86 12.80 8.34 -1.91
N HIS A 87 12.46 9.19 -0.95
CA HIS A 87 12.64 8.84 0.46
C HIS A 87 11.78 7.63 0.84
N HIS A 88 10.51 7.62 0.44
CA HIS A 88 9.60 6.51 0.72
C HIS A 88 10.06 5.22 0.04
N LYS A 89 10.54 5.30 -1.19
CA LYS A 89 11.13 4.16 -1.90
C LYS A 89 12.24 3.51 -1.09
N LYS A 90 13.14 4.32 -0.53
CA LYS A 90 14.26 3.80 0.29
C LYS A 90 13.75 3.10 1.55
N GLU A 91 12.70 3.63 2.18
CA GLU A 91 12.09 3.01 3.34
C GLU A 91 11.47 1.64 2.99
N ILE A 92 10.80 1.54 1.85
CA ILE A 92 10.25 0.27 1.35
C ILE A 92 11.37 -0.73 1.08
N GLU A 93 12.44 -0.30 0.40
CA GLU A 93 13.58 -1.16 0.07
C GLU A 93 14.23 -1.71 1.33
N LYS A 94 14.35 -0.87 2.36
CA LYS A 94 14.85 -1.31 3.66
C LYS A 94 13.95 -2.37 4.29
N SER A 95 12.64 -2.15 4.25
CA SER A 95 11.65 -3.10 4.78
C SER A 95 11.73 -4.45 4.05
N ILE A 96 11.92 -4.44 2.74
CA ILE A 96 12.09 -5.65 1.94
C ILE A 96 13.33 -6.41 2.39
N ARG A 97 14.46 -5.72 2.56
CA ARG A 97 15.72 -6.35 3.03
C ARG A 97 15.54 -6.97 4.42
N ASP A 98 14.88 -6.27 5.32
CA ASP A 98 14.63 -6.76 6.68
C ASP A 98 13.74 -8.01 6.67
N LEU A 99 12.72 -8.02 5.81
CA LEU A 99 11.84 -9.18 5.65
C LEU A 99 12.57 -10.38 5.08
N TYR A 100 13.43 -10.20 4.09
CA TYR A 100 14.25 -11.28 3.55
C TYR A 100 15.19 -11.84 4.59
N PHE A 101 15.83 -10.97 5.38
CA PHE A 101 16.71 -11.39 6.46
C PHE A 101 15.98 -12.27 7.49
N ASN A 102 14.77 -11.87 7.84
CA ASN A 102 13.94 -12.65 8.78
C ASN A 102 13.43 -13.96 8.14
N LEU A 103 13.10 -13.92 6.87
CA LEU A 103 12.66 -15.12 6.14
C LEU A 103 13.77 -16.17 6.09
N ASP A 104 15.03 -15.75 5.90
CA ASP A 104 16.17 -16.66 5.91
C ASP A 104 16.28 -17.43 7.23
N LYS A 105 16.00 -16.78 8.35
CA LYS A 105 16.01 -17.43 9.66
C LYS A 105 14.93 -18.50 9.79
N ILE A 106 13.76 -18.23 9.25
CA ILE A 106 12.65 -19.20 9.26
C ILE A 106 12.98 -20.38 8.35
N ASN A 107 13.51 -20.11 7.16
CA ASN A 107 13.91 -21.15 6.21
C ASN A 107 15.01 -22.05 6.80
N TYR A 108 15.95 -21.46 7.52
CA TYR A 108 16.99 -22.23 8.22
C TYR A 108 16.35 -23.19 9.23
N LYS A 109 15.40 -22.72 10.03
CA LYS A 109 14.71 -23.56 11.02
C LYS A 109 13.92 -24.68 10.37
N LEU A 110 13.25 -24.40 9.24
CA LEU A 110 12.51 -25.42 8.50
C LEU A 110 13.45 -26.51 7.96
N ALA A 111 14.59 -26.10 7.39
CA ALA A 111 15.60 -27.06 6.92
C ALA A 111 16.12 -27.92 8.05
N LEU A 112 16.31 -27.35 9.23
CA LEU A 112 16.75 -28.10 10.42
C LEU A 112 15.69 -29.15 10.82
N TYR A 113 14.42 -28.78 10.83
CA TYR A 113 13.34 -29.71 11.14
C TYR A 113 13.26 -30.86 10.12
N ASP A 114 13.47 -30.57 8.84
CA ASP A 114 13.51 -31.60 7.80
C ASP A 114 14.60 -32.64 8.09
N VAL A 115 15.78 -32.20 8.52
CA VAL A 115 16.87 -33.09 8.90
C VAL A 115 16.49 -33.94 10.12
N ILE A 116 15.90 -33.32 11.14
CA ILE A 116 15.47 -34.01 12.36
C ILE A 116 14.40 -35.06 12.05
N GLU A 117 13.41 -34.71 11.24
CA GLU A 117 12.36 -35.65 10.82
C GLU A 117 12.96 -36.84 10.08
N SER A 118 13.91 -36.63 9.16
CA SER A 118 14.60 -37.70 8.44
C SER A 118 15.32 -38.64 9.40
N GLN A 119 15.96 -38.11 10.43
CA GLN A 119 16.63 -38.92 11.44
C GLN A 119 15.64 -39.77 12.26
N ILE A 120 14.51 -39.20 12.63
CA ILE A 120 13.45 -39.91 13.35
C ILE A 120 12.90 -41.03 12.49
N GLU A 121 12.60 -40.80 11.20
CA GLU A 121 12.11 -41.82 10.27
C GLU A 121 13.10 -42.98 10.12
N ARG A 122 14.39 -42.69 9.99
CA ARG A 122 15.43 -43.73 9.91
C ARG A 122 15.46 -44.60 11.17
N THR A 123 15.25 -43.97 12.33
CA THR A 123 15.21 -44.70 13.60
C THR A 123 13.97 -45.58 13.66
N ASN A 124 12.82 -45.12 13.17
CA ASN A 124 11.57 -45.86 13.22
C ASN A 124 11.53 -47.02 12.22
N ILE A 125 12.17 -46.87 11.06
CA ILE A 125 12.21 -47.90 10.02
C ILE A 125 12.94 -49.18 10.46
N LYS A 126 13.78 -49.08 11.46
CA LYS A 126 14.53 -50.23 11.97
C LYS A 126 13.69 -51.24 12.75
N PHE A 127 12.46 -50.87 13.01
CA PHE A 127 11.54 -51.67 13.81
C PHE A 127 10.28 -52.07 13.03
#